data_02d05c95c645da938dbc4f10e444cf48
#
_entry.id   02d05c95c645da938dbc4f10e444cf48
#
_cell.length_a   1.000
_cell.length_b   1.000
_cell.length_c   1.000
_cell.angle_alpha   90.00
_cell.angle_beta   90.00
_cell.angle_gamma   90.00
#
_symmetry.space_group_name_H-M   'P 1'
#
loop_
_entity.id
_entity.type
_entity.pdbx_description
1 polymer ?
#
loop_
_entity_poly.entity_id
_entity_poly.type
_entity_poly.pdbx_seq_one_letter_code
_entity_poly.pdbx_strand_id
1 'polypeptide(L)'
;MFVKQWDRDICINCMTCVKVCPNDNLVEFNHKPTRAKINTCTGCNHCTTMCPTGAIYHIVVSDEGEYGGWNPAVIQRIASMSKNGKHVVEAKGSKRNFINLNDLIFLPAQIQKSPRLEDEPVHTEVTIGPRSKRPLHLNTPIMIGAMSFGALSREAKIALAQASARVGSAANSGEGGMLPEERAAASQYILQYSTGRFGINDEVLQQADAIEIKLGQGAKPGMGGHLLGPKVTVEIAEVRGIMPGTNAISPSRHLDIDTPQEL
;
A
#
# COMPACT_ATOMS: atom_id res chain seq x y z
N MET A 1 3.57 6.55 -20.57
CA MET A 1 2.93 7.90 -20.55
C MET A 1 1.48 7.77 -20.14
N PHE A 2 0.96 8.65 -19.25
CA PHE A 2 -0.47 8.69 -18.92
C PHE A 2 -1.20 9.64 -19.87
N VAL A 3 -2.24 9.14 -20.52
CA VAL A 3 -3.06 9.94 -21.43
C VAL A 3 -4.50 9.90 -20.97
N LYS A 4 -5.11 11.06 -20.68
CA LYS A 4 -6.51 11.13 -20.26
C LYS A 4 -7.44 11.05 -21.46
N GLN A 5 -8.52 10.30 -21.27
CA GLN A 5 -9.62 10.17 -22.23
C GLN A 5 -10.96 10.33 -21.52
N TRP A 6 -11.98 10.60 -22.32
CA TRP A 6 -13.35 10.78 -21.83
C TRP A 6 -14.30 9.87 -22.60
N ASP A 7 -15.16 9.23 -21.87
CA ASP A 7 -16.39 8.70 -22.42
C ASP A 7 -17.33 9.89 -22.64
N ARG A 8 -17.55 10.25 -23.88
CA ARG A 8 -18.31 11.44 -24.25
C ARG A 8 -19.82 11.26 -24.10
N ASP A 9 -20.31 10.03 -24.02
CA ASP A 9 -21.73 9.73 -23.89
C ASP A 9 -22.23 10.01 -22.46
N ILE A 10 -21.35 9.85 -21.46
CA ILE A 10 -21.66 10.12 -20.05
C ILE A 10 -21.01 11.39 -19.50
N CYS A 11 -20.17 12.08 -20.28
CA CYS A 11 -19.51 13.32 -19.88
C CYS A 11 -20.48 14.51 -19.93
N ILE A 12 -20.81 15.07 -18.77
CA ILE A 12 -21.70 16.25 -18.65
C ILE A 12 -20.98 17.59 -18.79
N ASN A 13 -19.72 17.62 -19.16
CA ASN A 13 -18.89 18.82 -19.38
C ASN A 13 -18.86 19.78 -18.16
N CYS A 14 -18.86 19.27 -16.96
CA CYS A 14 -18.89 20.07 -15.71
C CYS A 14 -17.55 20.76 -15.36
N MET A 15 -16.48 20.52 -16.10
CA MET A 15 -15.13 21.05 -15.90
C MET A 15 -14.47 20.71 -14.57
N THR A 16 -15.06 19.86 -13.75
CA THR A 16 -14.45 19.43 -12.47
C THR A 16 -13.05 18.85 -12.69
N CYS A 17 -12.87 18.00 -13.70
CA CYS A 17 -11.57 17.40 -14.02
C CYS A 17 -10.50 18.44 -14.41
N VAL A 18 -10.89 19.55 -15.03
CA VAL A 18 -9.99 20.68 -15.35
C VAL A 18 -9.58 21.41 -14.08
N LYS A 19 -10.55 21.73 -13.22
CA LYS A 19 -10.32 22.48 -11.97
C LYS A 19 -9.44 21.75 -10.95
N VAL A 20 -9.54 20.42 -10.90
CA VAL A 20 -8.80 19.61 -9.91
C VAL A 20 -7.45 19.10 -10.43
N CYS A 21 -7.07 19.40 -11.66
CA CYS A 21 -5.81 18.93 -12.23
C CYS A 21 -4.62 19.71 -11.64
N PRO A 22 -3.75 19.10 -10.81
CA PRO A 22 -2.65 19.83 -10.17
C PRO A 22 -1.51 20.18 -11.14
N ASN A 23 -1.54 19.63 -12.36
CA ASN A 23 -0.46 19.77 -13.34
C ASN A 23 -0.94 20.47 -14.62
N ASP A 24 -2.08 21.12 -14.59
CA ASP A 24 -2.68 21.86 -15.74
C ASP A 24 -2.71 21.05 -17.04
N ASN A 25 -2.82 19.70 -16.92
CA ASN A 25 -2.87 18.81 -18.08
C ASN A 25 -4.22 18.84 -18.79
N LEU A 26 -5.24 19.38 -18.14
CA LEU A 26 -6.60 19.46 -18.63
C LEU A 26 -7.01 20.92 -18.73
N VAL A 27 -7.61 21.27 -19.85
CA VAL A 27 -8.06 22.63 -20.16
C VAL A 27 -9.47 22.61 -20.72
N GLU A 28 -10.16 23.73 -20.62
CA GLU A 28 -11.44 23.94 -21.33
C GLU A 28 -11.18 24.38 -22.75
N PHE A 29 -11.84 23.73 -23.68
CA PHE A 29 -11.87 24.16 -25.09
C PHE A 29 -13.26 23.89 -25.67
N ASN A 30 -13.89 24.94 -26.23
CA ASN A 30 -15.25 24.88 -26.77
C ASN A 30 -16.26 24.27 -25.78
N HIS A 31 -16.26 24.74 -24.55
CA HIS A 31 -17.11 24.23 -23.43
C HIS A 31 -17.00 22.73 -23.18
N LYS A 32 -15.85 22.13 -23.46
CA LYS A 32 -15.55 20.73 -23.20
C LYS A 32 -14.18 20.58 -22.52
N PRO A 33 -14.04 19.66 -21.56
CA PRO A 33 -12.74 19.36 -21.01
C PRO A 33 -11.89 18.66 -22.08
N THR A 34 -10.65 19.09 -22.19
CA THR A 34 -9.71 18.64 -23.22
C THR A 34 -8.30 18.53 -22.62
N ARG A 35 -7.41 17.84 -23.30
CA ARG A 35 -6.00 17.78 -22.91
C ARG A 35 -5.28 19.06 -23.32
N ALA A 36 -4.37 19.53 -22.49
CA ALA A 36 -3.43 20.57 -22.89
C ALA A 36 -2.56 20.11 -24.06
N LYS A 37 -2.01 21.08 -24.81
CA LYS A 37 -1.11 20.77 -25.95
C LYS A 37 0.12 19.97 -25.51
N ILE A 38 0.64 20.26 -24.31
CA ILE A 38 1.75 19.53 -23.70
C ILE A 38 1.17 18.60 -22.65
N ASN A 39 1.46 17.30 -22.74
CA ASN A 39 0.99 16.33 -21.76
C ASN A 39 1.84 16.40 -20.49
N THR A 40 1.27 16.94 -19.42
CA THR A 40 1.86 17.04 -18.09
C THR A 40 1.26 16.03 -17.09
N CYS A 41 0.49 15.05 -17.58
CA CYS A 41 -0.22 14.08 -16.75
C CYS A 41 0.75 13.14 -16.02
N THR A 42 0.65 13.10 -14.68
CA THR A 42 1.46 12.24 -13.80
C THR A 42 0.73 11.00 -13.32
N GLY A 43 -0.51 10.79 -13.76
CA GLY A 43 -1.32 9.64 -13.31
C GLY A 43 -1.85 9.78 -11.87
N CYS A 44 -1.91 10.97 -11.29
CA CYS A 44 -2.34 11.19 -9.90
C CYS A 44 -3.81 10.86 -9.60
N ASN A 45 -4.62 10.64 -10.61
CA ASN A 45 -6.04 10.24 -10.57
C ASN A 45 -7.04 11.23 -9.93
N HIS A 46 -6.64 12.44 -9.52
CA HIS A 46 -7.59 13.43 -8.97
C HIS A 46 -8.79 13.67 -9.89
N CYS A 47 -8.55 13.83 -11.19
CA CYS A 47 -9.63 14.07 -12.16
C CYS A 47 -10.58 12.87 -12.31
N THR A 48 -10.09 11.64 -12.23
CA THR A 48 -10.92 10.43 -12.30
C THR A 48 -11.75 10.22 -11.04
N THR A 49 -11.13 10.43 -9.87
CA THR A 49 -11.80 10.30 -8.56
C THR A 49 -12.89 11.35 -8.36
N MET A 50 -12.65 12.57 -8.81
CA MET A 50 -13.58 13.69 -8.63
C MET A 50 -14.61 13.84 -9.75
N CYS A 51 -14.59 12.98 -10.77
CA CYS A 51 -15.56 13.02 -11.86
C CYS A 51 -16.92 12.49 -11.38
N PRO A 52 -18.00 13.31 -11.40
CA PRO A 52 -19.30 12.89 -10.86
C PRO A 52 -19.97 11.77 -11.68
N THR A 53 -19.60 11.60 -12.94
CA THR A 53 -20.16 10.58 -13.85
C THR A 53 -19.18 9.45 -14.14
N GLY A 54 -17.93 9.52 -13.65
CA GLY A 54 -16.89 8.57 -14.02
C GLY A 54 -16.43 8.64 -15.48
N ALA A 55 -16.81 9.70 -16.21
CA ALA A 55 -16.57 9.83 -17.64
C ALA A 55 -15.08 9.93 -18.02
N ILE A 56 -14.22 10.39 -17.13
CA ILE A 56 -12.78 10.55 -17.42
C ILE A 56 -11.98 9.36 -16.88
N TYR A 57 -11.14 8.81 -17.73
CA TYR A 57 -10.21 7.74 -17.39
C TYR A 57 -8.84 8.00 -18.00
N HIS A 58 -7.86 7.20 -17.70
CA HIS A 58 -6.56 7.28 -18.35
C HIS A 58 -6.18 5.96 -19.00
N ILE A 59 -5.45 6.07 -20.07
CA ILE A 59 -4.74 4.95 -20.66
C ILE A 59 -3.25 5.14 -20.42
N VAL A 60 -2.56 4.04 -20.13
CA VAL A 60 -1.10 4.01 -20.10
C VAL A 60 -0.65 3.68 -21.53
N VAL A 61 -0.02 4.65 -22.17
CA VAL A 61 0.63 4.39 -23.46
C VAL A 61 2.02 3.88 -23.14
N SER A 62 2.33 2.65 -23.58
CA SER A 62 3.68 2.08 -23.45
C SER A 62 4.65 2.94 -24.23
N ASP A 63 5.68 3.37 -23.57
CA ASP A 63 6.75 4.19 -24.16
C ASP A 63 7.86 3.27 -24.65
N GLU A 64 7.78 2.86 -25.89
CA GLU A 64 8.91 2.26 -26.59
C GLU A 64 9.84 3.41 -27.05
N GLY A 65 10.73 3.82 -26.17
CA GLY A 65 11.74 4.82 -26.53
C GLY A 65 12.44 5.40 -25.30
N GLU A 66 13.66 5.01 -25.07
CA GLU A 66 14.57 5.68 -24.14
C GLU A 66 15.35 6.77 -24.89
N TYR A 67 15.18 8.01 -24.49
CA TYR A 67 16.04 9.11 -24.92
C TYR A 67 17.21 9.24 -23.91
N GLY A 68 18.38 8.74 -24.28
CA GLY A 68 19.60 8.92 -23.48
C GLY A 68 19.50 8.39 -22.05
N GLY A 69 18.84 7.23 -21.82
CA GLY A 69 18.63 6.65 -20.49
C GLY A 69 17.48 7.27 -19.67
N TRP A 70 16.76 8.23 -20.23
CA TRP A 70 15.61 8.86 -19.59
C TRP A 70 14.30 8.39 -20.25
N ASN A 71 13.42 7.78 -19.51
CA ASN A 71 12.12 7.43 -20.05
C ASN A 71 11.23 8.67 -20.21
N PRO A 72 10.27 8.66 -21.14
CA PRO A 72 9.40 9.79 -21.43
C PRO A 72 8.63 10.34 -20.22
N ALA A 73 8.25 9.49 -19.25
CA ALA A 73 7.57 9.92 -18.04
C ALA A 73 8.49 10.78 -17.14
N VAL A 74 9.79 10.44 -17.07
CA VAL A 74 10.78 11.24 -16.33
C VAL A 74 11.00 12.58 -17.02
N ILE A 75 11.15 12.58 -18.34
CA ILE A 75 11.31 13.82 -19.15
C ILE A 75 10.13 14.75 -18.94
N GLN A 76 8.90 14.23 -19.01
CA GLN A 76 7.67 15.02 -18.76
C GLN A 76 7.61 15.57 -17.34
N ARG A 77 8.04 14.80 -16.36
CA ARG A 77 8.11 15.26 -14.96
C ARG A 77 9.06 16.42 -14.80
N ILE A 78 10.26 16.31 -15.36
CA ILE A 78 11.27 17.38 -15.37
C ILE A 78 10.71 18.62 -16.04
N ALA A 79 10.11 18.47 -17.22
CA ALA A 79 9.50 19.58 -17.96
C ALA A 79 8.36 20.26 -17.18
N SER A 80 7.51 19.48 -16.52
CA SER A 80 6.43 20.03 -15.66
C SER A 80 7.00 20.79 -14.47
N MET A 81 7.97 20.24 -13.77
CA MET A 81 8.61 20.87 -12.62
C MET A 81 9.36 22.14 -13.01
N SER A 82 10.09 22.15 -14.13
CA SER A 82 10.81 23.32 -14.60
C SER A 82 9.88 24.46 -15.04
N LYS A 83 8.72 24.11 -15.62
CA LYS A 83 7.72 25.10 -16.04
C LYS A 83 6.98 25.76 -14.88
N ASN A 84 6.63 24.99 -13.86
CA ASN A 84 5.70 25.42 -12.81
C ASN A 84 6.39 25.75 -11.48
N GLY A 85 7.67 25.41 -11.33
CA GLY A 85 8.40 25.55 -10.06
C GLY A 85 7.81 24.74 -8.90
N LYS A 86 6.95 23.74 -9.20
CA LYS A 86 6.24 22.93 -8.20
C LYS A 86 6.65 21.46 -8.33
N HIS A 87 6.65 20.74 -7.21
CA HIS A 87 6.84 19.30 -7.23
C HIS A 87 5.67 18.60 -7.93
N VAL A 88 5.94 17.47 -8.56
CA VAL A 88 4.94 16.63 -9.21
C VAL A 88 4.30 15.71 -8.20
N VAL A 89 2.96 15.73 -8.13
CA VAL A 89 2.17 14.80 -7.31
C VAL A 89 2.00 13.49 -8.08
N GLU A 90 2.58 12.42 -7.57
CA GLU A 90 2.48 11.08 -8.16
C GLU A 90 2.61 9.99 -7.10
N ALA A 91 2.15 8.78 -7.41
CA ALA A 91 2.42 7.62 -6.58
C ALA A 91 3.90 7.24 -6.66
N LYS A 92 4.51 6.94 -5.52
CA LYS A 92 5.86 6.39 -5.43
C LYS A 92 5.78 4.87 -5.45
N GLY A 93 6.75 4.24 -6.04
CA GLY A 93 6.85 2.79 -6.12
C GLY A 93 7.68 2.35 -7.32
N SER A 94 7.92 1.05 -7.45
CA SER A 94 8.59 0.50 -8.61
C SER A 94 7.73 0.66 -9.86
N LYS A 95 8.32 1.14 -10.94
CA LYS A 95 7.69 1.18 -12.27
C LYS A 95 8.10 -0.01 -13.15
N ARG A 96 8.92 -0.89 -12.62
CA ARG A 96 9.31 -2.12 -13.29
C ARG A 96 8.14 -3.11 -13.27
N ASN A 97 7.90 -3.77 -14.38
CA ASN A 97 6.98 -4.89 -14.43
C ASN A 97 7.57 -6.07 -13.68
N PHE A 98 6.83 -6.55 -12.68
CA PHE A 98 7.13 -7.78 -11.96
C PHE A 98 6.08 -8.83 -12.31
N ILE A 99 6.46 -10.09 -12.18
CA ILE A 99 5.51 -11.20 -12.25
C ILE A 99 4.42 -10.97 -11.21
N ASN A 100 3.17 -11.08 -11.63
CA ASN A 100 2.00 -10.88 -10.80
C ASN A 100 1.00 -12.06 -10.99
N LEU A 101 -0.09 -12.05 -10.24
CA LEU A 101 -1.06 -13.15 -10.29
C LEU A 101 -1.71 -13.36 -11.68
N ASN A 102 -1.76 -12.32 -12.52
CA ASN A 102 -2.28 -12.46 -13.90
C ASN A 102 -1.33 -13.21 -14.84
N ASP A 103 -0.06 -13.34 -14.46
CA ASP A 103 0.94 -14.10 -15.22
C ASP A 103 0.93 -15.60 -14.86
N LEU A 104 0.14 -15.99 -13.85
CA LEU A 104 -0.01 -17.38 -13.42
C LEU A 104 -1.14 -18.07 -14.20
N ILE A 105 -0.84 -19.24 -14.73
CA ILE A 105 -1.78 -20.08 -15.47
C ILE A 105 -1.94 -21.41 -14.72
N PHE A 106 -3.18 -21.82 -14.48
CA PHE A 106 -3.47 -23.17 -14.00
C PHE A 106 -3.38 -24.15 -15.15
N LEU A 107 -2.58 -25.19 -14.98
CA LEU A 107 -2.50 -26.31 -15.93
C LEU A 107 -3.45 -27.42 -15.44
N PRO A 108 -4.62 -27.60 -16.08
CA PRO A 108 -5.56 -28.62 -15.68
C PRO A 108 -5.04 -30.01 -16.08
N ALA A 109 -5.37 -31.01 -15.28
CA ALA A 109 -4.92 -32.38 -15.48
C ALA A 109 -6.10 -33.41 -15.47
N GLN A 110 -7.27 -33.01 -15.98
CA GLN A 110 -8.53 -33.72 -15.81
C GLN A 110 -8.48 -35.18 -16.29
N ILE A 111 -7.67 -35.50 -17.30
CA ILE A 111 -7.50 -36.88 -17.80
C ILE A 111 -6.60 -37.70 -16.87
N GLN A 112 -5.56 -37.09 -16.34
CA GLN A 112 -4.60 -37.75 -15.46
C GLN A 112 -5.09 -37.81 -14.00
N LYS A 113 -5.82 -36.80 -13.57
CA LYS A 113 -6.40 -36.70 -12.23
C LYS A 113 -7.78 -36.08 -12.33
N SER A 114 -8.79 -36.80 -11.89
CA SER A 114 -10.16 -36.26 -11.86
C SER A 114 -10.26 -34.99 -11.02
N PRO A 115 -10.99 -33.98 -11.49
CA PRO A 115 -11.32 -32.83 -10.68
C PRO A 115 -12.07 -33.25 -9.40
N ARG A 116 -11.90 -32.46 -8.34
CA ARG A 116 -12.71 -32.61 -7.13
C ARG A 116 -14.15 -32.22 -7.41
N LEU A 117 -15.08 -32.88 -6.76
CA LEU A 117 -16.49 -32.46 -6.73
C LEU A 117 -16.67 -31.29 -5.77
N GLU A 118 -17.80 -30.57 -5.88
CA GLU A 118 -18.08 -29.38 -5.08
C GLU A 118 -18.15 -29.63 -3.57
N ASP A 119 -18.54 -30.85 -3.17
CA ASP A 119 -18.65 -31.30 -1.79
C ASP A 119 -17.37 -31.92 -1.22
N GLU A 120 -16.34 -32.12 -2.03
CA GLU A 120 -15.05 -32.61 -1.57
C GLU A 120 -14.22 -31.53 -0.87
N PRO A 121 -13.67 -31.83 0.33
CA PRO A 121 -12.92 -30.83 1.08
C PRO A 121 -11.62 -30.42 0.37
N VAL A 122 -11.35 -29.13 0.35
CA VAL A 122 -10.10 -28.55 -0.15
C VAL A 122 -9.26 -28.10 1.06
N HIS A 123 -8.06 -28.65 1.16
CA HIS A 123 -7.10 -28.26 2.20
C HIS A 123 -6.43 -26.93 1.79
N THR A 124 -6.72 -25.87 2.53
CA THR A 124 -6.13 -24.53 2.34
C THR A 124 -5.24 -24.12 3.50
N GLU A 125 -5.13 -24.95 4.52
CA GLU A 125 -4.39 -24.68 5.76
C GLU A 125 -2.89 -24.54 5.49
N VAL A 126 -2.29 -23.57 6.17
CA VAL A 126 -0.84 -23.31 6.12
C VAL A 126 -0.29 -23.15 7.51
N THR A 127 0.85 -23.78 7.78
CA THR A 127 1.60 -23.61 9.02
C THR A 127 2.89 -22.85 8.72
N ILE A 128 3.04 -21.68 9.30
CA ILE A 128 4.28 -20.88 9.24
C ILE A 128 5.14 -21.21 10.45
N GLY A 129 6.41 -21.46 10.22
CA GLY A 129 7.35 -21.83 11.27
C GLY A 129 7.04 -23.17 11.96
N PRO A 130 6.86 -24.29 11.22
CA PRO A 130 6.46 -25.58 11.82
C PRO A 130 7.46 -26.14 12.83
N ARG A 131 8.68 -25.61 12.87
CA ARG A 131 9.73 -25.98 13.85
C ARG A 131 9.88 -24.96 14.97
N SER A 132 9.09 -23.88 14.97
CA SER A 132 9.12 -22.88 16.05
C SER A 132 8.42 -23.41 17.30
N LYS A 133 8.68 -22.79 18.45
CA LYS A 133 7.97 -23.09 19.70
C LYS A 133 6.48 -22.74 19.65
N ARG A 134 6.11 -21.77 18.80
CA ARG A 134 4.74 -21.29 18.54
C ARG A 134 4.54 -21.18 17.03
N PRO A 135 4.19 -22.27 16.35
CA PRO A 135 3.84 -22.22 14.94
C PRO A 135 2.60 -21.36 14.72
N LEU A 136 2.56 -20.61 13.62
CA LEU A 136 1.38 -19.86 13.22
C LEU A 136 0.53 -20.74 12.28
N HIS A 137 -0.69 -21.08 12.68
CA HIS A 137 -1.61 -21.92 11.90
C HIS A 137 -2.68 -21.09 11.25
N LEU A 138 -2.75 -21.12 9.94
CA LEU A 138 -3.71 -20.36 9.14
C LEU A 138 -4.65 -21.33 8.41
N ASN A 139 -5.94 -21.05 8.41
CA ASN A 139 -6.92 -21.82 7.64
C ASN A 139 -6.83 -21.53 6.14
N THR A 140 -6.19 -20.43 5.77
CA THR A 140 -5.97 -20.00 4.38
C THR A 140 -4.64 -19.26 4.27
N PRO A 141 -3.93 -19.31 3.13
CA PRO A 141 -2.67 -18.60 2.93
C PRO A 141 -2.86 -17.09 2.69
N ILE A 142 -3.87 -16.49 3.31
CA ILE A 142 -4.19 -15.05 3.21
C ILE A 142 -4.14 -14.46 4.60
N MET A 143 -3.36 -13.39 4.76
CA MET A 143 -3.21 -12.66 6.03
C MET A 143 -3.50 -11.17 5.83
N ILE A 144 -3.85 -10.48 6.93
CA ILE A 144 -3.96 -9.03 6.95
C ILE A 144 -2.55 -8.43 6.88
N GLY A 145 -2.32 -7.59 5.87
CA GLY A 145 -1.05 -6.88 5.71
C GLY A 145 -0.79 -5.87 6.84
N ALA A 146 0.49 -5.59 7.09
CA ALA A 146 0.93 -4.66 8.12
C ALA A 146 0.42 -3.23 7.88
N MET A 147 -0.40 -2.72 8.78
CA MET A 147 -0.94 -1.35 8.75
C MET A 147 -0.95 -0.80 10.18
N SER A 148 -0.16 0.27 10.42
CA SER A 148 0.03 0.81 11.77
C SER A 148 -1.18 1.57 12.30
N PHE A 149 -1.33 1.59 13.64
CA PHE A 149 -2.22 2.51 14.32
C PHE A 149 -1.73 3.96 14.09
N GLY A 150 -2.62 4.80 13.59
CA GLY A 150 -2.32 6.15 13.09
C GLY A 150 -2.24 6.23 11.56
N ALA A 151 -1.97 5.12 10.85
CA ALA A 151 -2.32 4.97 9.43
C ALA A 151 -3.78 4.53 9.29
N LEU A 152 -4.24 3.62 10.16
CA LEU A 152 -5.63 3.24 10.34
C LEU A 152 -6.15 3.76 11.69
N SER A 153 -7.48 3.93 11.79
CA SER A 153 -8.15 4.21 13.05
C SER A 153 -8.20 2.98 13.95
N ARG A 154 -8.52 3.18 15.24
CA ARG A 154 -8.75 2.11 16.22
C ARG A 154 -9.81 1.12 15.74
N GLU A 155 -10.96 1.63 15.30
CA GLU A 155 -12.09 0.83 14.85
C GLU A 155 -11.72 -0.04 13.64
N ALA A 156 -11.01 0.52 12.67
CA ALA A 156 -10.56 -0.21 11.49
C ALA A 156 -9.60 -1.34 11.87
N LYS A 157 -8.67 -1.09 12.79
CA LYS A 157 -7.73 -2.10 13.27
C LYS A 157 -8.45 -3.24 14.01
N ILE A 158 -9.38 -2.92 14.91
CA ILE A 158 -10.18 -3.90 15.63
C ILE A 158 -11.06 -4.72 14.68
N ALA A 159 -11.70 -4.07 13.70
CA ALA A 159 -12.53 -4.75 12.70
C ALA A 159 -11.72 -5.75 11.85
N LEU A 160 -10.51 -5.38 11.43
CA LEU A 160 -9.60 -6.27 10.71
C LEU A 160 -9.14 -7.45 11.57
N ALA A 161 -8.82 -7.21 12.84
CA ALA A 161 -8.44 -8.27 13.77
C ALA A 161 -9.61 -9.26 14.00
N GLN A 162 -10.83 -8.76 14.19
CA GLN A 162 -12.02 -9.61 14.29
C GLN A 162 -12.28 -10.40 13.01
N ALA A 163 -12.09 -9.78 11.84
CA ALA A 163 -12.23 -10.46 10.55
C ALA A 163 -11.20 -11.58 10.40
N SER A 164 -9.92 -11.32 10.74
CA SER A 164 -8.87 -12.33 10.70
C SER A 164 -9.17 -13.52 11.62
N ALA A 165 -9.68 -13.24 12.82
CA ALA A 165 -10.06 -14.28 13.78
C ALA A 165 -11.21 -15.16 13.25
N ARG A 166 -12.23 -14.56 12.62
CA ARG A 166 -13.37 -15.30 12.05
C ARG A 166 -12.99 -16.26 10.93
N VAL A 167 -11.99 -15.90 10.13
CA VAL A 167 -11.54 -16.74 8.99
C VAL A 167 -10.35 -17.63 9.35
N GLY A 168 -9.88 -17.63 10.59
CA GLY A 168 -8.72 -18.40 11.03
C GLY A 168 -7.42 -17.93 10.39
N SER A 169 -7.25 -16.61 10.29
CA SER A 169 -6.06 -15.95 9.77
C SER A 169 -5.38 -15.10 10.86
N ALA A 170 -4.31 -14.39 10.51
CA ALA A 170 -3.56 -13.54 11.42
C ALA A 170 -3.77 -12.04 11.12
N ALA A 171 -3.87 -11.24 12.19
CA ALA A 171 -3.77 -9.79 12.13
C ALA A 171 -2.32 -9.35 12.31
N ASN A 172 -1.99 -8.11 11.87
CA ASN A 172 -0.64 -7.55 11.96
C ASN A 172 -0.68 -6.14 12.54
N SER A 173 0.19 -5.86 13.51
CA SER A 173 0.25 -4.57 14.18
C SER A 173 0.61 -3.41 13.26
N GLY A 174 1.42 -3.67 12.24
CA GLY A 174 2.19 -2.61 11.57
C GLY A 174 3.24 -2.02 12.53
N GLU A 175 3.99 -1.02 12.08
CA GLU A 175 5.13 -0.45 12.81
C GLU A 175 4.79 0.51 13.95
N GLY A 176 3.52 0.65 14.30
CA GLY A 176 3.04 1.64 15.29
C GLY A 176 2.89 1.15 16.73
N GLY A 177 3.42 -0.01 17.05
CA GLY A 177 3.18 -0.67 18.33
C GLY A 177 1.91 -1.53 18.32
N MET A 178 1.61 -2.16 19.44
CA MET A 178 0.45 -3.04 19.63
C MET A 178 -0.71 -2.26 20.24
N LEU A 179 -1.82 -2.20 19.54
CA LEU A 179 -3.08 -1.71 20.10
C LEU A 179 -3.71 -2.85 20.93
N PRO A 180 -3.93 -2.69 22.24
CA PRO A 180 -4.40 -3.78 23.10
C PRO A 180 -5.73 -4.40 22.64
N GLU A 181 -6.67 -3.59 22.19
CA GLU A 181 -7.98 -4.04 21.72
C GLU A 181 -7.89 -4.81 20.40
N GLU A 182 -6.97 -4.43 19.52
CA GLU A 182 -6.68 -5.18 18.30
C GLU A 182 -6.12 -6.56 18.65
N ARG A 183 -5.12 -6.61 19.57
CA ARG A 183 -4.55 -7.89 20.05
C ARG A 183 -5.62 -8.78 20.68
N ALA A 184 -6.50 -8.21 21.51
CA ALA A 184 -7.59 -8.95 22.14
C ALA A 184 -8.62 -9.49 21.15
N ALA A 185 -8.83 -8.80 20.02
CA ALA A 185 -9.76 -9.18 18.97
C ALA A 185 -9.20 -10.23 18.00
N ALA A 186 -7.88 -10.38 17.91
CA ALA A 186 -7.20 -11.31 17.01
C ALA A 186 -7.06 -12.70 17.64
N SER A 187 -7.28 -13.78 16.86
CA SER A 187 -6.93 -15.15 17.28
C SER A 187 -5.44 -15.41 17.17
N GLN A 188 -4.80 -14.86 16.14
CA GLN A 188 -3.37 -14.90 15.92
C GLN A 188 -2.89 -13.49 15.54
N TYR A 189 -1.77 -13.07 16.13
CA TYR A 189 -1.31 -11.70 16.02
C TYR A 189 0.18 -11.62 15.72
N ILE A 190 0.50 -10.93 14.65
CA ILE A 190 1.87 -10.67 14.21
C ILE A 190 2.26 -9.27 14.68
N LEU A 191 3.32 -9.16 15.45
CA LEU A 191 3.90 -7.88 15.86
C LEU A 191 5.00 -7.48 14.89
N GLN A 192 4.89 -6.30 14.29
CA GLN A 192 5.91 -5.80 13.39
C GLN A 192 7.06 -5.12 14.13
N TYR A 193 8.24 -5.71 14.04
CA TYR A 193 9.48 -5.20 14.59
C TYR A 193 10.18 -4.33 13.54
N SER A 194 9.94 -3.03 13.60
CA SER A 194 10.45 -2.04 12.65
C SER A 194 11.71 -1.36 13.18
N THR A 195 12.39 -0.61 12.30
CA THR A 195 13.56 0.19 12.68
C THR A 195 13.25 1.28 13.70
N GLY A 196 11.98 1.73 13.79
CA GLY A 196 11.53 2.78 14.72
C GLY A 196 11.27 2.32 16.14
N ARG A 197 11.12 1.01 16.37
CA ARG A 197 10.83 0.42 17.70
C ARG A 197 9.65 1.04 18.46
N PHE A 198 8.70 1.65 17.75
CA PHE A 198 7.57 2.31 18.39
C PHE A 198 6.72 1.33 19.19
N GLY A 199 6.58 1.59 20.49
CA GLY A 199 5.79 0.76 21.40
C GLY A 199 6.30 -0.68 21.57
N ILE A 200 7.57 -0.95 21.27
CA ILE A 200 8.19 -2.28 21.42
C ILE A 200 8.92 -2.35 22.76
N ASN A 201 8.56 -3.36 23.54
CA ASN A 201 9.22 -3.78 24.77
C ASN A 201 9.04 -5.31 24.96
N ASP A 202 9.70 -5.88 25.96
CA ASP A 202 9.67 -7.32 26.20
C ASP A 202 8.26 -7.87 26.45
N GLU A 203 7.42 -7.12 27.16
CA GLU A 203 6.05 -7.54 27.46
C GLU A 203 5.20 -7.62 26.19
N VAL A 204 5.32 -6.62 25.31
CA VAL A 204 4.63 -6.57 24.02
C VAL A 204 5.12 -7.68 23.08
N LEU A 205 6.44 -7.93 23.05
CA LEU A 205 7.01 -9.01 22.25
C LEU A 205 6.47 -10.39 22.68
N GLN A 206 6.32 -10.62 23.99
CA GLN A 206 5.81 -11.90 24.53
C GLN A 206 4.32 -12.13 24.21
N GLN A 207 3.54 -11.08 23.98
CA GLN A 207 2.13 -11.16 23.65
C GLN A 207 1.87 -11.51 22.17
N ALA A 208 2.88 -11.41 21.32
CA ALA A 208 2.75 -11.75 19.91
C ALA A 208 2.83 -13.25 19.66
N ASP A 209 2.11 -13.75 18.67
CA ASP A 209 2.19 -15.12 18.18
C ASP A 209 3.36 -15.29 17.18
N ALA A 210 3.68 -14.21 16.45
CA ALA A 210 4.84 -14.14 15.57
C ALA A 210 5.40 -12.72 15.51
N ILE A 211 6.68 -12.62 15.11
CA ILE A 211 7.37 -11.35 14.91
C ILE A 211 7.67 -11.18 13.42
N GLU A 212 7.29 -10.03 12.86
CA GLU A 212 7.62 -9.64 11.49
C GLU A 212 8.71 -8.57 11.51
N ILE A 213 9.89 -8.90 11.01
CA ILE A 213 11.00 -7.95 10.93
C ILE A 213 10.88 -7.10 9.68
N LYS A 214 10.72 -5.79 9.88
CA LYS A 214 10.59 -4.81 8.79
C LYS A 214 11.93 -4.14 8.51
N LEU A 215 12.52 -4.42 7.37
CA LEU A 215 13.78 -3.81 6.94
C LEU A 215 13.62 -2.43 6.28
N GLY A 216 12.45 -2.16 5.69
CA GLY A 216 12.17 -0.89 5.01
C GLY A 216 10.77 -0.84 4.42
N GLN A 217 10.51 0.15 3.57
CA GLN A 217 9.24 0.31 2.83
C GLN A 217 9.48 0.44 1.34
N GLY A 218 8.74 -0.33 0.52
CA GLY A 218 8.85 -0.29 -0.94
C GLY A 218 8.50 1.07 -1.55
N ALA A 219 7.52 1.79 -0.97
CA ALA A 219 7.11 3.11 -1.45
C ALA A 219 8.10 4.24 -1.13
N LYS A 220 9.04 4.02 -0.21
CA LYS A 220 10.06 4.98 0.21
C LYS A 220 11.41 4.26 0.35
N PRO A 221 12.08 3.92 -0.74
CA PRO A 221 13.37 3.22 -0.67
C PRO A 221 14.39 3.98 0.19
N GLY A 222 15.06 3.27 1.10
CA GLY A 222 16.02 3.85 2.06
C GLY A 222 15.39 4.62 3.23
N MET A 223 14.06 4.59 3.36
CA MET A 223 13.35 5.23 4.48
C MET A 223 12.34 4.25 5.08
N GLY A 224 12.11 4.38 6.39
CA GLY A 224 11.04 3.66 7.08
C GLY A 224 9.72 4.44 7.14
N GLY A 225 8.92 4.15 8.14
CA GLY A 225 7.66 4.84 8.40
C GLY A 225 7.85 6.30 8.77
N HIS A 226 6.88 7.11 8.42
CA HIS A 226 6.83 8.53 8.77
C HIS A 226 5.40 8.94 9.05
N LEU A 227 5.08 9.18 10.32
CA LEU A 227 3.82 9.78 10.75
C LEU A 227 4.11 11.20 11.25
N LEU A 228 3.48 12.19 10.61
CA LEU A 228 3.67 13.59 10.93
C LEU A 228 3.05 13.93 12.31
N GLY A 229 3.71 14.81 13.06
CA GLY A 229 3.29 15.25 14.39
C GLY A 229 1.82 15.64 14.52
N PRO A 230 1.23 16.43 13.61
CA PRO A 230 -0.21 16.75 13.67
C PRO A 230 -1.15 15.55 13.65
N LYS A 231 -0.69 14.39 13.19
CA LYS A 231 -1.44 13.12 13.21
C LYS A 231 -1.17 12.28 14.46
N VAL A 232 -0.16 12.61 15.24
CA VAL A 232 0.20 11.90 16.47
C VAL A 232 -0.64 12.45 17.62
N THR A 233 -1.85 11.91 17.76
CA THR A 233 -2.74 12.20 18.89
C THR A 233 -2.18 11.61 20.18
N VAL A 234 -2.75 11.98 21.34
CA VAL A 234 -2.37 11.42 22.63
C VAL A 234 -2.45 9.89 22.62
N GLU A 235 -3.53 9.35 22.11
CA GLU A 235 -3.79 7.92 22.00
C GLU A 235 -2.74 7.19 21.14
N ILE A 236 -2.40 7.75 19.97
CA ILE A 236 -1.35 7.20 19.11
C ILE A 236 0.02 7.28 19.77
N ALA A 237 0.28 8.36 20.47
CA ALA A 237 1.53 8.60 21.20
C ALA A 237 1.73 7.56 22.30
N GLU A 238 0.70 7.25 23.07
CA GLU A 238 0.72 6.23 24.12
C GLU A 238 1.09 4.85 23.56
N VAL A 239 0.40 4.41 22.49
CA VAL A 239 0.67 3.11 21.85
C VAL A 239 2.08 3.05 21.26
N ARG A 240 2.57 4.17 20.71
CA ARG A 240 3.91 4.25 20.10
C ARG A 240 5.05 4.49 21.10
N GLY A 241 4.74 4.86 22.34
CA GLY A 241 5.74 5.24 23.36
C GLY A 241 6.50 6.53 23.00
N ILE A 242 5.81 7.51 22.40
CA ILE A 242 6.39 8.81 22.01
C ILE A 242 5.56 9.98 22.55
N MET A 243 6.07 11.21 22.43
CA MET A 243 5.32 12.41 22.85
C MET A 243 4.26 12.79 21.81
N PRO A 244 3.04 13.16 22.25
CA PRO A 244 2.01 13.69 21.34
C PRO A 244 2.51 14.88 20.53
N GLY A 245 2.05 14.98 19.28
CA GLY A 245 2.43 16.08 18.39
C GLY A 245 3.84 16.01 17.80
N THR A 246 4.65 15.02 18.18
CA THR A 246 5.98 14.81 17.60
C THR A 246 5.94 13.92 16.37
N ASN A 247 6.86 14.14 15.42
CA ASN A 247 6.99 13.28 14.25
C ASN A 247 7.50 11.90 14.65
N ALA A 248 6.80 10.83 14.24
CA ALA A 248 7.27 9.46 14.36
C ALA A 248 8.00 9.07 13.08
N ILE A 249 9.32 9.11 13.11
CA ILE A 249 10.19 8.81 11.95
C ILE A 249 11.01 7.56 12.27
N SER A 250 10.86 6.52 11.44
CA SER A 250 11.67 5.32 11.55
C SER A 250 13.07 5.57 10.98
N PRO A 251 14.14 5.16 11.68
CA PRO A 251 15.50 5.17 11.13
C PRO A 251 15.59 4.36 9.82
N SER A 252 16.61 4.64 9.02
CA SER A 252 16.83 3.96 7.73
C SER A 252 17.30 2.51 7.88
N ARG A 253 17.79 2.13 9.05
CA ARG A 253 18.24 0.76 9.38
C ARG A 253 17.91 0.40 10.82
N HIS A 254 17.96 -0.88 11.13
CA HIS A 254 17.97 -1.35 12.51
C HIS A 254 19.28 -0.97 13.21
N LEU A 255 19.21 -0.68 14.48
CA LEU A 255 20.40 -0.33 15.27
C LEU A 255 21.13 -1.55 15.83
N ASP A 256 20.46 -2.69 15.87
CA ASP A 256 20.85 -3.94 16.51
C ASP A 256 20.88 -5.12 15.53
N ILE A 257 20.68 -4.89 14.24
CA ILE A 257 20.71 -5.90 13.19
C ILE A 257 21.48 -5.32 12.01
N ASP A 258 22.77 -5.57 11.93
CA ASP A 258 23.64 -5.12 10.85
C ASP A 258 24.00 -6.27 9.88
N THR A 259 23.85 -7.52 10.33
CA THR A 259 24.16 -8.72 9.55
C THR A 259 23.04 -9.74 9.58
N PRO A 260 22.94 -10.65 8.60
CA PRO A 260 21.98 -11.75 8.63
C PRO A 260 22.11 -12.68 9.83
N GLN A 261 23.27 -12.71 10.48
CA GLN A 261 23.54 -13.53 11.65
C GLN A 261 22.94 -12.97 12.94
N GLU A 262 22.68 -11.65 12.96
CA GLU A 262 22.05 -10.95 14.09
C GLU A 262 20.52 -10.97 14.00
N LEU A 263 19.99 -11.36 12.84
CA LEU A 263 18.58 -11.51 12.59
C LEU A 263 18.03 -12.81 13.18
#